data_89345d6693086370836275b65bde030e
#
_entry.id   89345d6693086370836275b65bde030e
#
_cell.length_a   1.000
_cell.length_b   1.000
_cell.length_c   1.000
_cell.angle_alpha   90.00
_cell.angle_beta   90.00
_cell.angle_gamma   90.00
#
_symmetry.space_group_name_H-M   'P 1'
#
loop_
_entity.id
_entity.type
_entity.pdbx_description
1 polymer ?
#
loop_
_entity_poly.entity_id
_entity_poly.type
_entity_poly.pdbx_seq_one_letter_code
_entity_poly.pdbx_strand_id
1 'polypeptide(L)'
;MKQMQLLKNALSFSAKEFCFVFFGYVLMFFLVQYLIYPVQEIIIPQSTIFAAIIFLPHGVRVVSIWLLRERAIIPLFLASLVIYRSFYWHAEPFYLNYFLILTGTFCAYIAILFFDFGKIDLSVQNLSISHWRSLILLGFVASVFNAIGNSVILASSIDLDSQLRTLIHYLIGDTLGVVGFLVILLALLRIGRVLNQVSNTSKT
;
A
#
# COMPACT_ATOMS: atom_id res chain seq x y z
N MET A 1 5.74 -22.97 18.03
CA MET A 1 4.38 -22.53 18.39
C MET A 1 4.02 -21.15 17.81
N LYS A 2 4.82 -20.09 18.00
CA LYS A 2 4.52 -18.72 17.54
C LYS A 2 4.34 -18.60 16.01
N GLN A 3 5.19 -19.27 15.21
CA GLN A 3 5.09 -19.27 13.74
C GLN A 3 3.81 -19.93 13.22
N MET A 4 3.37 -21.02 13.84
CA MET A 4 2.14 -21.71 13.46
C MET A 4 0.89 -20.87 13.80
N GLN A 5 0.96 -20.09 14.88
CA GLN A 5 -0.12 -19.15 15.21
C GLN A 5 -0.19 -17.99 14.21
N LEU A 6 0.94 -17.42 13.78
CA LEU A 6 0.98 -16.39 12.75
C LEU A 6 0.37 -16.88 11.43
N LEU A 7 0.72 -18.09 11.02
CA LEU A 7 0.16 -18.70 9.79
C LEU A 7 -1.35 -18.91 9.91
N LYS A 8 -1.83 -19.41 11.06
CA LYS A 8 -3.27 -19.54 11.31
C LYS A 8 -3.99 -18.20 11.27
N ASN A 9 -3.41 -17.16 11.86
CA ASN A 9 -3.98 -15.81 11.83
C ASN A 9 -4.01 -15.25 10.40
N ALA A 10 -2.94 -15.42 9.62
CA ALA A 10 -2.89 -14.98 8.22
C ALA A 10 -3.95 -15.67 7.34
N LEU A 11 -4.32 -16.92 7.67
CA LEU A 11 -5.36 -17.69 6.95
C LEU A 11 -6.78 -17.44 7.49
N SER A 12 -6.95 -16.72 8.60
CA SER A 12 -8.25 -16.52 9.27
C SER A 12 -9.03 -15.30 8.81
N PHE A 13 -8.75 -14.76 7.61
CA PHE A 13 -9.48 -13.62 7.06
C PHE A 13 -10.92 -14.00 6.65
N SER A 14 -11.87 -13.08 6.83
CA SER A 14 -13.23 -13.25 6.30
C SER A 14 -13.28 -12.90 4.80
N ALA A 15 -14.30 -13.44 4.09
CA ALA A 15 -14.49 -13.11 2.67
C ALA A 15 -14.67 -11.59 2.45
N LYS A 16 -15.29 -10.87 3.39
CA LYS A 16 -15.46 -9.41 3.33
C LYS A 16 -14.11 -8.69 3.46
N GLU A 17 -13.27 -9.09 4.41
CA GLU A 17 -11.91 -8.55 4.59
C GLU A 17 -11.06 -8.80 3.34
N PHE A 18 -11.12 -10.03 2.80
CA PHE A 18 -10.42 -10.37 1.56
C PHE A 18 -10.85 -9.47 0.40
N CYS A 19 -12.15 -9.38 0.12
CA CYS A 19 -12.67 -8.56 -0.96
C CYS A 19 -12.31 -7.10 -0.80
N PHE A 20 -12.42 -6.55 0.41
CA PHE A 20 -12.09 -5.15 0.67
C PHE A 20 -10.61 -4.85 0.37
N VAL A 21 -9.70 -5.68 0.86
CA VAL A 21 -8.26 -5.48 0.66
C VAL A 21 -7.86 -5.74 -0.79
N PHE A 22 -8.29 -6.86 -1.36
CA PHE A 22 -7.95 -7.26 -2.72
C PHE A 22 -8.45 -6.25 -3.76
N PHE A 23 -9.77 -6.00 -3.78
CA PHE A 23 -10.34 -5.08 -4.76
C PHE A 23 -9.98 -3.62 -4.48
N GLY A 24 -9.82 -3.24 -3.23
CA GLY A 24 -9.31 -1.92 -2.86
C GLY A 24 -7.91 -1.67 -3.42
N TYR A 25 -7.01 -2.65 -3.30
CA TYR A 25 -5.66 -2.56 -3.87
C TYR A 25 -5.68 -2.49 -5.40
N VAL A 26 -6.44 -3.38 -6.05
CA VAL A 26 -6.59 -3.41 -7.50
C VAL A 26 -7.17 -2.10 -8.02
N LEU A 27 -8.23 -1.58 -7.40
CA LEU A 27 -8.85 -0.31 -7.79
C LEU A 27 -7.87 0.87 -7.68
N MET A 28 -7.14 0.96 -6.57
CA MET A 28 -6.15 2.03 -6.38
C MET A 28 -5.00 1.92 -7.39
N PHE A 29 -4.60 0.71 -7.78
CA PHE A 29 -3.62 0.52 -8.85
C PHE A 29 -4.15 1.01 -10.20
N PHE A 30 -5.39 0.69 -10.56
CA PHE A 30 -6.00 1.19 -11.79
C PHE A 30 -6.10 2.72 -11.81
N LEU A 31 -6.41 3.36 -10.67
CA LEU A 31 -6.40 4.83 -10.56
C LEU A 31 -4.99 5.39 -10.81
N VAL A 32 -3.96 4.75 -10.30
CA VAL A 32 -2.57 5.16 -10.60
C VAL A 32 -2.27 4.99 -12.08
N GLN A 33 -2.59 3.83 -12.66
CA GLN A 33 -2.23 3.49 -14.03
C GLN A 33 -2.92 4.37 -15.07
N TYR A 34 -4.22 4.65 -14.88
CA TYR A 34 -5.03 5.33 -15.89
C TYR A 34 -5.30 6.81 -15.60
N LEU A 35 -5.02 7.29 -14.38
CA LEU A 35 -5.22 8.68 -14.02
C LEU A 35 -3.91 9.37 -13.63
N ILE A 36 -3.15 8.80 -12.68
CA ILE A 36 -1.96 9.46 -12.14
C ILE A 36 -0.80 9.42 -13.14
N TYR A 37 -0.48 8.28 -13.73
CA TYR A 37 0.60 8.17 -14.72
C TYR A 37 0.42 9.09 -15.95
N PRO A 38 -0.74 9.13 -16.61
CA PRO A 38 -0.94 10.05 -17.74
C PRO A 38 -0.77 11.52 -17.36
N VAL A 39 -1.25 11.92 -16.17
CA VAL A 39 -1.08 13.29 -15.67
C VAL A 39 0.40 13.57 -15.33
N GLN A 40 1.08 12.59 -14.74
CA GLN A 40 2.52 12.69 -14.45
C GLN A 40 3.36 12.88 -15.71
N GLU A 41 3.07 12.16 -16.78
CA GLU A 41 3.75 12.27 -18.07
C GLU A 41 3.55 13.65 -18.73
N ILE A 42 2.39 14.28 -18.54
CA ILE A 42 2.13 15.64 -19.03
C ILE A 42 2.94 16.68 -18.24
N ILE A 43 3.04 16.52 -16.91
CA ILE A 43 3.69 17.50 -16.04
C ILE A 43 5.21 17.36 -16.07
N ILE A 44 5.71 16.13 -16.14
CA ILE A 44 7.14 15.79 -16.12
C ILE A 44 7.49 14.89 -17.32
N PRO A 45 7.50 15.47 -18.54
CA PRO A 45 7.88 14.73 -19.73
C PRO A 45 9.29 14.16 -19.60
N GLN A 46 9.51 12.94 -20.07
CA GLN A 46 10.82 12.25 -20.03
C GLN A 46 11.31 11.84 -18.63
N SER A 47 10.42 11.81 -17.65
CA SER A 47 10.79 11.19 -16.40
C SER A 47 10.99 9.68 -16.61
N THR A 48 12.23 9.22 -16.60
CA THR A 48 12.59 7.79 -16.48
C THR A 48 12.22 7.30 -15.07
N ILE A 49 11.02 7.65 -14.62
CA ILE A 49 10.59 7.40 -13.25
C ILE A 49 10.02 5.99 -13.24
N PHE A 50 10.74 5.06 -12.61
CA PHE A 50 10.30 3.68 -12.38
C PHE A 50 9.15 3.58 -11.35
N ALA A 51 8.68 4.72 -10.79
CA ALA A 51 7.63 4.76 -9.78
C ALA A 51 6.67 5.94 -10.00
N ALA A 52 5.39 5.76 -9.65
CA ALA A 52 4.42 6.85 -9.63
C ALA A 52 4.76 7.87 -8.52
N ILE A 53 4.57 9.17 -8.80
CA ILE A 53 4.73 10.24 -7.80
C ILE A 53 3.73 10.06 -6.65
N ILE A 54 2.55 9.49 -6.90
CA ILE A 54 1.54 9.16 -5.91
C ILE A 54 1.13 7.71 -6.11
N PHE A 55 1.67 6.79 -5.30
CA PHE A 55 1.36 5.38 -5.41
C PHE A 55 0.28 4.95 -4.41
N LEU A 56 -0.99 5.22 -4.76
CA LEU A 56 -2.17 4.95 -3.93
C LEU A 56 -2.27 3.52 -3.36
N PRO A 57 -1.85 2.43 -4.07
CA PRO A 57 -1.87 1.09 -3.52
C PRO A 57 -1.07 0.93 -2.24
N HIS A 58 -0.02 1.75 -2.02
CA HIS A 58 0.73 1.74 -0.77
C HIS A 58 -0.14 2.16 0.42
N GLY A 59 -1.03 3.14 0.23
CA GLY A 59 -2.02 3.51 1.26
C GLY A 59 -2.94 2.35 1.64
N VAL A 60 -3.39 1.55 0.66
CA VAL A 60 -4.16 0.33 0.93
C VAL A 60 -3.35 -0.68 1.74
N ARG A 61 -2.06 -0.91 1.39
CA ARG A 61 -1.16 -1.79 2.17
C ARG A 61 -1.10 -1.37 3.64
N VAL A 62 -0.80 -0.08 3.86
CA VAL A 62 -0.63 0.48 5.21
C VAL A 62 -1.91 0.37 6.04
N VAL A 63 -3.04 0.83 5.50
CA VAL A 63 -4.32 0.81 6.22
C VAL A 63 -4.81 -0.62 6.46
N SER A 64 -4.68 -1.51 5.47
CA SER A 64 -5.09 -2.91 5.62
C SER A 64 -4.26 -3.66 6.67
N ILE A 65 -2.94 -3.48 6.67
CA ILE A 65 -2.05 -4.08 7.68
C ILE A 65 -2.31 -3.46 9.05
N TRP A 66 -2.56 -2.17 9.14
CA TRP A 66 -2.90 -1.51 10.40
C TRP A 66 -4.20 -2.05 11.01
N LEU A 67 -5.24 -2.29 10.19
CA LEU A 67 -6.54 -2.79 10.63
C LEU A 67 -6.55 -4.31 10.88
N LEU A 68 -5.94 -5.08 9.98
CA LEU A 68 -6.12 -6.53 9.89
C LEU A 68 -4.86 -7.33 10.26
N ARG A 69 -3.72 -6.65 10.45
CA ARG A 69 -2.43 -7.28 10.75
C ARG A 69 -2.11 -8.38 9.72
N GLU A 70 -1.76 -9.58 10.16
CA GLU A 70 -1.38 -10.73 9.33
C GLU A 70 -2.46 -11.14 8.33
N ARG A 71 -3.73 -10.88 8.63
CA ARG A 71 -4.87 -11.25 7.77
C ARG A 71 -4.90 -10.49 6.45
N ALA A 72 -4.26 -9.32 6.38
CA ALA A 72 -4.15 -8.56 5.14
C ALA A 72 -3.08 -9.08 4.18
N ILE A 73 -2.12 -9.88 4.64
CA ILE A 73 -0.95 -10.29 3.84
C ILE A 73 -1.37 -11.08 2.60
N ILE A 74 -2.23 -12.10 2.76
CA ILE A 74 -2.63 -12.97 1.64
C ILE A 74 -3.42 -12.20 0.58
N PRO A 75 -4.48 -11.43 0.90
CA PRO A 75 -5.19 -10.66 -0.12
C PRO A 75 -4.30 -9.60 -0.80
N LEU A 76 -3.37 -8.95 -0.08
CA LEU A 76 -2.42 -8.01 -0.68
C LEU A 76 -1.44 -8.71 -1.64
N PHE A 77 -0.91 -9.85 -1.25
CA PHE A 77 -0.02 -10.65 -2.09
C PHE A 77 -0.70 -11.08 -3.37
N LEU A 78 -1.91 -11.64 -3.27
CA LEU A 78 -2.69 -12.09 -4.43
C LEU A 78 -3.09 -10.93 -5.34
N ALA A 79 -3.49 -9.78 -4.79
CA ALA A 79 -3.79 -8.59 -5.58
C ALA A 79 -2.55 -8.08 -6.33
N SER A 80 -1.39 -8.03 -5.67
CA SER A 80 -0.12 -7.64 -6.30
C SER A 80 0.28 -8.63 -7.39
N LEU A 81 0.09 -9.93 -7.17
CA LEU A 81 0.38 -10.97 -8.15
C LEU A 81 -0.51 -10.87 -9.39
N VAL A 82 -1.81 -10.62 -9.21
CA VAL A 82 -2.76 -10.42 -10.33
C VAL A 82 -2.36 -9.20 -11.15
N ILE A 83 -2.03 -8.09 -10.51
CA ILE A 83 -1.58 -6.88 -11.18
C ILE A 83 -0.28 -7.12 -11.96
N TYR A 84 0.71 -7.74 -11.30
CA TYR A 84 1.95 -8.09 -11.97
C TYR A 84 1.70 -8.95 -13.21
N ARG A 85 0.88 -10.00 -13.08
CA ARG A 85 0.51 -10.89 -14.18
C ARG A 85 -0.18 -10.15 -15.32
N SER A 86 -0.98 -9.14 -15.04
CA SER A 86 -1.76 -8.40 -16.04
C SER A 86 -0.95 -7.34 -16.78
N PHE A 87 0.00 -6.66 -16.11
CA PHE A 87 0.68 -5.50 -16.65
C PHE A 87 2.18 -5.69 -16.93
N TYR A 88 2.84 -6.58 -16.19
CA TYR A 88 4.30 -6.71 -16.18
C TYR A 88 4.79 -8.12 -16.56
N TRP A 89 3.91 -8.95 -17.12
CA TRP A 89 4.22 -10.37 -17.47
C TRP A 89 5.45 -10.54 -18.35
N HIS A 90 5.71 -9.57 -19.24
CA HIS A 90 6.84 -9.60 -20.16
C HIS A 90 8.11 -8.92 -19.62
N ALA A 91 8.05 -8.38 -18.39
CA ALA A 91 9.20 -7.71 -17.79
C ALA A 91 10.21 -8.76 -17.29
N GLU A 92 11.34 -8.86 -17.94
CA GLU A 92 12.47 -9.71 -17.56
C GLU A 92 13.45 -8.93 -16.65
N PRO A 93 14.14 -9.58 -15.73
CA PRO A 93 14.06 -11.01 -15.39
C PRO A 93 12.92 -11.35 -14.43
N PHE A 94 12.21 -12.40 -14.79
CA PHE A 94 10.96 -12.83 -14.16
C PHE A 94 11.04 -13.04 -12.63
N TYR A 95 12.15 -13.59 -12.14
CA TYR A 95 12.30 -13.88 -10.70
C TYR A 95 12.40 -12.60 -9.84
N LEU A 96 12.96 -11.50 -10.34
CA LEU A 96 13.06 -10.25 -9.61
C LEU A 96 11.68 -9.69 -9.24
N ASN A 97 10.72 -9.85 -10.13
CA ASN A 97 9.37 -9.34 -9.93
C ASN A 97 8.66 -10.01 -8.74
N TYR A 98 8.92 -11.29 -8.48
CA TYR A 98 8.38 -11.94 -7.27
C TYR A 98 8.98 -11.36 -5.99
N PHE A 99 10.28 -11.05 -5.98
CA PHE A 99 10.91 -10.40 -4.84
C PHE A 99 10.37 -8.99 -4.63
N LEU A 100 10.11 -8.22 -5.70
CA LEU A 100 9.46 -6.91 -5.62
C LEU A 100 8.04 -6.99 -5.05
N ILE A 101 7.25 -8.01 -5.47
CA ILE A 101 5.92 -8.28 -4.92
C ILE A 101 6.00 -8.60 -3.43
N LEU A 102 6.93 -9.46 -3.02
CA LEU A 102 7.12 -9.81 -1.61
C LEU A 102 7.52 -8.59 -0.79
N THR A 103 8.50 -7.81 -1.25
CA THR A 103 8.92 -6.57 -0.59
C THR A 103 7.74 -5.62 -0.41
N GLY A 104 6.98 -5.35 -1.48
CA GLY A 104 5.80 -4.49 -1.42
C GLY A 104 4.68 -5.04 -0.54
N THR A 105 4.51 -6.36 -0.44
CA THR A 105 3.50 -6.97 0.42
C THR A 105 3.87 -6.87 1.89
N PHE A 106 5.14 -7.11 2.23
CA PHE A 106 5.58 -7.20 3.61
C PHE A 106 6.07 -5.88 4.21
N CYS A 107 6.36 -4.84 3.42
CA CYS A 107 6.93 -3.58 3.93
C CYS A 107 6.10 -2.95 5.07
N ALA A 108 4.78 -2.88 4.92
CA ALA A 108 3.90 -2.33 5.94
C ALA A 108 3.80 -3.23 7.19
N TYR A 109 3.87 -4.55 7.01
CA TYR A 109 3.88 -5.49 8.13
C TYR A 109 5.19 -5.42 8.92
N ILE A 110 6.34 -5.32 8.23
CA ILE A 110 7.65 -5.11 8.86
C ILE A 110 7.66 -3.78 9.63
N ALA A 111 7.09 -2.71 9.05
CA ALA A 111 6.97 -1.42 9.72
C ALA A 111 6.16 -1.51 11.02
N ILE A 112 5.02 -2.21 11.04
CA ILE A 112 4.26 -2.42 12.26
C ILE A 112 5.06 -3.21 13.32
N LEU A 113 5.75 -4.27 12.90
CA LEU A 113 6.61 -5.03 13.82
C LEU A 113 7.74 -4.17 14.38
N PHE A 114 8.29 -3.25 13.60
CA PHE A 114 9.30 -2.28 14.05
C PHE A 114 8.75 -1.36 15.16
N PHE A 115 7.53 -0.84 15.01
CA PHE A 115 6.86 -0.04 16.04
C PHE A 115 6.52 -0.88 17.29
N ASP A 116 6.02 -2.11 17.09
CA ASP A 116 5.74 -3.04 18.19
C ASP A 116 7.01 -3.36 19.00
N PHE A 117 8.15 -3.55 18.33
CA PHE A 117 9.45 -3.74 18.96
C PHE A 117 9.90 -2.51 19.77
N GLY A 118 9.67 -1.31 19.20
CA GLY A 118 9.91 -0.03 19.89
C GLY A 118 8.90 0.29 21.01
N LYS A 119 7.94 -0.60 21.28
CA LYS A 119 6.85 -0.41 22.26
C LYS A 119 5.97 0.82 21.96
N ILE A 120 5.89 1.23 20.71
CA ILE A 120 5.03 2.31 20.24
C ILE A 120 3.70 1.68 19.81
N ASP A 121 2.66 1.92 20.61
CA ASP A 121 1.33 1.38 20.33
C ASP A 121 0.63 2.17 19.22
N LEU A 122 0.44 1.51 18.07
CA LEU A 122 -0.33 2.03 16.94
C LEU A 122 -1.72 1.38 16.85
N SER A 123 -2.22 0.77 17.92
CA SER A 123 -3.48 0.01 17.91
C SER A 123 -4.72 0.88 17.65
N VAL A 124 -5.73 0.23 17.05
CA VAL A 124 -7.00 0.85 16.59
C VAL A 124 -7.96 1.20 17.73
N GLN A 125 -7.64 0.84 18.99
CA GLN A 125 -8.58 0.82 20.11
C GLN A 125 -9.26 2.15 20.43
N ASN A 126 -8.72 3.27 19.95
CA ASN A 126 -9.29 4.61 20.14
C ASN A 126 -9.23 5.40 18.82
N LEU A 127 -10.10 5.10 17.86
CA LEU A 127 -10.23 5.85 16.61
C LEU A 127 -10.58 7.33 16.88
N SER A 128 -9.57 8.16 17.02
CA SER A 128 -9.70 9.62 17.03
C SER A 128 -9.07 10.22 15.78
N ILE A 129 -9.41 11.47 15.48
CA ILE A 129 -8.83 12.25 14.38
C ILE A 129 -7.27 12.26 14.42
N SER A 130 -6.68 12.01 15.58
CA SER A 130 -5.24 11.94 15.81
C SER A 130 -4.54 10.76 15.09
N HIS A 131 -5.24 9.69 14.75
CA HIS A 131 -4.64 8.46 14.19
C HIS A 131 -4.15 8.58 12.74
N TRP A 132 -4.62 9.58 11.97
CA TRP A 132 -4.11 9.81 10.63
C TRP A 132 -2.60 10.12 10.60
N ARG A 133 -2.09 10.80 11.64
CA ARG A 133 -0.65 11.07 11.79
C ARG A 133 0.15 9.80 12.00
N SER A 134 -0.34 8.90 12.85
CA SER A 134 0.26 7.59 13.09
C SER A 134 0.25 6.73 11.82
N LEU A 135 -0.80 6.80 11.01
CA LEU A 135 -0.88 6.10 9.73
C LEU A 135 0.10 6.67 8.70
N ILE A 136 0.29 7.99 8.64
CA ILE A 136 1.30 8.61 7.77
C ILE A 136 2.70 8.20 8.24
N LEU A 137 2.97 8.22 9.54
CA LEU A 137 4.27 7.78 10.08
C LEU A 137 4.52 6.30 9.78
N LEU A 138 3.53 5.43 9.99
CA LEU A 138 3.60 4.02 9.62
C LEU A 138 3.86 3.86 8.13
N GLY A 139 3.16 4.62 7.29
CA GLY A 139 3.32 4.62 5.85
C GLY A 139 4.70 5.09 5.41
N PHE A 140 5.24 6.12 6.03
CA PHE A 140 6.61 6.58 5.77
C PHE A 140 7.64 5.50 6.13
N VAL A 141 7.55 4.87 7.30
CA VAL A 141 8.47 3.79 7.68
C VAL A 141 8.31 2.58 6.75
N ALA A 142 7.08 2.24 6.36
CA ALA A 142 6.82 1.18 5.38
C ALA A 142 7.43 1.52 4.01
N SER A 143 7.37 2.79 3.57
CA SER A 143 7.98 3.22 2.30
C SER A 143 9.51 3.15 2.36
N VAL A 144 10.14 3.41 3.51
CA VAL A 144 11.58 3.20 3.70
C VAL A 144 11.95 1.72 3.50
N PHE A 145 11.22 0.79 4.14
CA PHE A 145 11.46 -0.65 3.94
C PHE A 145 11.22 -1.09 2.50
N ASN A 146 10.16 -0.58 1.86
CA ASN A 146 9.87 -0.86 0.45
C ASN A 146 10.99 -0.35 -0.47
N ALA A 147 11.43 0.90 -0.28
CA ALA A 147 12.47 1.53 -1.08
C ALA A 147 13.82 0.81 -0.95
N ILE A 148 14.25 0.49 0.29
CA ILE A 148 15.48 -0.26 0.54
C ILE A 148 15.40 -1.65 -0.08
N GLY A 149 14.32 -2.38 0.15
CA GLY A 149 14.14 -3.73 -0.41
C GLY A 149 14.18 -3.73 -1.93
N ASN A 150 13.48 -2.81 -2.58
CA ASN A 150 13.49 -2.68 -4.03
C ASN A 150 14.87 -2.27 -4.56
N SER A 151 15.57 -1.36 -3.89
CA SER A 151 16.95 -0.98 -4.24
C SER A 151 17.91 -2.17 -4.21
N VAL A 152 17.84 -2.99 -3.17
CA VAL A 152 18.68 -4.20 -3.04
C VAL A 152 18.36 -5.20 -4.15
N ILE A 153 17.08 -5.43 -4.45
CA ILE A 153 16.65 -6.37 -5.50
C ILE A 153 17.11 -5.89 -6.89
N LEU A 154 17.02 -4.60 -7.16
CA LEU A 154 17.36 -4.00 -8.45
C LEU A 154 18.85 -3.68 -8.59
N ALA A 155 19.66 -3.85 -7.55
CA ALA A 155 21.08 -3.45 -7.52
C ALA A 155 21.93 -4.08 -8.63
N SER A 156 21.57 -5.28 -9.09
CA SER A 156 22.28 -5.96 -10.19
C SER A 156 21.81 -5.53 -11.59
N SER A 157 20.71 -4.77 -11.68
CA SER A 157 20.04 -4.46 -12.95
C SER A 157 20.15 -3.00 -13.36
N ILE A 158 20.51 -2.10 -12.44
CA ILE A 158 20.59 -0.65 -12.67
C ILE A 158 21.87 -0.07 -12.04
N ASP A 159 22.41 1.00 -12.64
CA ASP A 159 23.58 1.74 -12.12
C ASP A 159 23.27 2.46 -10.79
N LEU A 160 24.28 2.87 -10.06
CA LEU A 160 24.16 3.46 -8.72
C LEU A 160 23.33 4.75 -8.70
N ASP A 161 23.50 5.62 -9.71
CA ASP A 161 22.74 6.87 -9.80
C ASP A 161 21.25 6.61 -10.03
N SER A 162 20.93 5.65 -10.88
CA SER A 162 19.54 5.20 -11.13
C SER A 162 18.94 4.51 -9.89
N GLN A 163 19.75 3.76 -9.12
CA GLN A 163 19.32 3.16 -7.86
C GLN A 163 18.90 4.23 -6.83
N LEU A 164 19.74 5.25 -6.64
CA LEU A 164 19.45 6.33 -5.69
C LEU A 164 18.21 7.11 -6.08
N ARG A 165 18.05 7.43 -7.36
CA ARG A 165 16.84 8.08 -7.88
C ARG A 165 15.59 7.20 -7.66
N THR A 166 15.67 5.92 -7.96
CA THR A 166 14.60 4.95 -7.77
C THR A 166 14.18 4.87 -6.30
N LEU A 167 15.16 4.79 -5.38
CA LEU A 167 14.90 4.78 -3.94
C LEU A 167 14.13 6.02 -3.49
N ILE A 168 14.57 7.21 -3.91
CA ILE A 168 13.91 8.48 -3.58
C ILE A 168 12.48 8.51 -4.15
N HIS A 169 12.28 8.08 -5.39
CA HIS A 169 10.96 8.04 -6.01
C HIS A 169 10.01 7.08 -5.29
N TYR A 170 10.45 5.88 -4.91
CA TYR A 170 9.64 4.97 -4.10
C TYR A 170 9.26 5.60 -2.75
N LEU A 171 10.24 6.21 -2.07
CA LEU A 171 10.01 6.84 -0.77
C LEU A 171 8.96 7.96 -0.85
N ILE A 172 9.09 8.84 -1.84
CA ILE A 172 8.16 9.97 -2.05
C ILE A 172 6.81 9.42 -2.53
N GLY A 173 6.80 8.59 -3.56
CA GLY A 173 5.58 8.09 -4.18
C GLY A 173 4.71 7.27 -3.24
N ASP A 174 5.31 6.41 -2.45
CA ASP A 174 4.63 5.61 -1.45
C ASP A 174 4.08 6.48 -0.31
N THR A 175 4.89 7.44 0.20
CA THR A 175 4.44 8.35 1.27
C THR A 175 3.29 9.24 0.81
N LEU A 176 3.39 9.85 -0.36
CA LEU A 176 2.29 10.64 -0.94
C LEU A 176 1.09 9.77 -1.28
N GLY A 177 1.31 8.51 -1.67
CA GLY A 177 0.27 7.51 -1.89
C GLY A 177 -0.56 7.22 -0.64
N VAL A 178 0.07 7.12 0.54
CA VAL A 178 -0.64 6.99 1.82
C VAL A 178 -1.50 8.21 2.09
N VAL A 179 -0.94 9.41 1.94
CA VAL A 179 -1.69 10.67 2.17
C VAL A 179 -2.87 10.76 1.20
N GLY A 180 -2.65 10.53 -0.10
CA GLY A 180 -3.69 10.55 -1.12
C GLY A 180 -4.80 9.53 -0.85
N PHE A 181 -4.43 8.30 -0.49
CA PHE A 181 -5.40 7.26 -0.13
C PHE A 181 -6.22 7.64 1.12
N LEU A 182 -5.61 8.19 2.16
CA LEU A 182 -6.33 8.66 3.35
C LEU A 182 -7.31 9.79 3.02
N VAL A 183 -6.95 10.72 2.15
CA VAL A 183 -7.87 11.77 1.67
C VAL A 183 -9.07 11.16 0.95
N ILE A 184 -8.84 10.21 0.04
CA ILE A 184 -9.91 9.49 -0.67
C ILE A 184 -10.81 8.76 0.33
N LEU A 185 -10.22 8.02 1.27
CA LEU A 185 -10.97 7.26 2.29
C LEU A 185 -11.84 8.19 3.15
N LEU A 186 -11.29 9.32 3.61
CA LEU A 186 -12.05 10.31 4.39
C LEU A 186 -13.20 10.92 3.58
N ALA A 187 -12.96 11.23 2.31
CA ALA A 187 -14.01 11.74 1.42
C ALA A 187 -15.15 10.73 1.25
N LEU A 188 -14.82 9.45 0.99
CA LEU A 188 -15.81 8.38 0.87
C LEU A 188 -16.63 8.17 2.15
N LEU A 189 -15.97 8.20 3.32
CA LEU A 189 -16.65 8.08 4.61
C LEU A 189 -17.57 9.28 4.88
N ARG A 190 -17.17 10.49 4.48
CA ARG A 190 -18.01 11.69 4.60
C ARG A 190 -19.25 11.60 3.71
N ILE A 191 -19.08 11.22 2.45
CA ILE A 191 -20.19 11.01 1.50
C ILE A 191 -21.17 9.97 2.03
N GLY A 192 -20.66 8.83 2.49
CA GLY A 192 -21.49 7.76 3.06
C GLY A 192 -22.32 8.22 4.27
N ARG A 193 -21.76 9.05 5.15
CA ARG A 193 -22.51 9.63 6.28
C ARG A 193 -23.64 10.55 5.82
N VAL A 194 -23.38 11.42 4.83
CA VAL A 194 -24.39 12.35 4.29
C VAL A 194 -25.54 11.57 3.64
N LEU A 195 -25.21 10.55 2.83
CA LEU A 195 -26.25 9.72 2.17
C LEU A 195 -27.13 8.98 3.18
N ASN A 196 -26.53 8.44 4.26
CA ASN A 196 -27.29 7.79 5.32
C ASN A 196 -28.22 8.76 6.07
N GLN A 197 -27.80 10.01 6.29
CA GLN A 197 -28.64 11.04 6.91
C GLN A 197 -29.83 11.38 6.02
N VAL A 198 -29.63 11.59 4.72
CA VAL A 198 -30.69 11.87 3.75
C VAL A 198 -31.70 10.71 3.67
N SER A 199 -31.20 9.47 3.64
CA SER A 199 -32.07 8.28 3.62
C SER A 199 -32.95 8.15 4.87
N ASN A 200 -32.46 8.54 6.04
CA ASN A 200 -33.23 8.48 7.28
C ASN A 200 -34.27 9.59 7.38
N THR A 201 -34.01 10.79 6.87
CA THR A 201 -34.98 11.90 6.83
C THR A 201 -36.09 11.67 5.82
N SER A 202 -35.91 10.86 4.80
CA SER A 202 -36.97 10.51 3.81
C SER A 202 -37.94 9.42 4.29
N LYS A 203 -37.66 8.78 5.44
CA LYS A 203 -38.52 7.72 6.03
C LYS A 203 -39.36 8.19 7.21
N THR A 204 -39.18 9.43 7.63
CA THR A 204 -40.04 10.11 8.63
C THR A 204 -41.03 11.02 7.95
#